data_10d3bfebf67b95b17e77b162ed193884
#
_entry.id   10d3bfebf67b95b17e77b162ed193884
#
_cell.length_a   1.000
_cell.length_b   1.000
_cell.length_c   1.000
_cell.angle_alpha   90.00
_cell.angle_beta   90.00
_cell.angle_gamma   90.00
#
_symmetry.space_group_name_H-M   'P 1'
#
loop_
_entity.id
_entity.type
_entity.pdbx_description
1 polymer ?
#
loop_
_entity_poly.entity_id
_entity_poly.type
_entity_poly.pdbx_seq_one_letter_code
_entity_poly.pdbx_strand_id
1 'polypeptide(L)'
;MFGGNSNWRGPIWFPLNYLVISVLERYYRFFGDELIIEYPAGSGHKVPLDLIAMDLQDRLIALFVVGPDGRRPCFGWVDRLQHDPAWKDNLLFNEYFHGDNGAGLGASHQTGWTGLIADVIRRRHGAVSSVDETIRGLAAAASTLNHPARLPPR
;
A
#
# COMPACT_ATOMS: atom_id res chain seq x y z
N MET A 1 26.84 -0.30 -2.82
CA MET A 1 26.63 0.83 -3.76
C MET A 1 25.50 0.43 -4.69
N PHE A 2 24.40 1.17 -4.69
CA PHE A 2 23.31 0.97 -5.64
C PHE A 2 23.62 1.75 -6.92
N GLY A 3 23.42 1.15 -8.06
CA GLY A 3 23.63 1.80 -9.36
C GLY A 3 23.00 1.01 -10.50
N GLY A 4 22.56 1.70 -11.52
CA GLY A 4 21.93 1.11 -12.70
C GLY A 4 20.74 0.24 -12.36
N ASN A 5 20.66 -0.94 -12.95
CA ASN A 5 19.54 -1.86 -12.76
C ASN A 5 19.36 -2.39 -11.33
N SER A 6 20.41 -2.37 -10.49
CA SER A 6 20.33 -2.82 -9.10
C SER A 6 19.55 -1.87 -8.19
N ASN A 7 19.36 -0.60 -8.57
CA ASN A 7 18.54 0.35 -7.80
C ASN A 7 17.08 -0.08 -7.68
N TRP A 8 16.57 -0.82 -8.64
CA TRP A 8 15.17 -1.25 -8.67
C TRP A 8 14.95 -2.64 -8.07
N ARG A 9 16.02 -3.35 -7.72
CA ARG A 9 15.97 -4.69 -7.15
C ARG A 9 16.44 -4.66 -5.69
N GLY A 10 15.69 -5.28 -4.82
CA GLY A 10 15.99 -5.36 -3.39
C GLY A 10 15.46 -4.20 -2.55
N PRO A 11 15.65 -2.90 -2.91
CA PRO A 11 15.02 -1.80 -2.18
C PRO A 11 13.48 -1.84 -2.26
N ILE A 12 12.85 -1.30 -1.21
CA ILE A 12 11.40 -1.13 -1.16
C ILE A 12 11.06 0.25 -1.73
N TRP A 13 10.32 0.26 -2.84
CA TRP A 13 9.83 1.46 -3.52
C TRP A 13 8.33 1.59 -3.31
N PHE A 14 7.88 2.64 -2.61
CA PHE A 14 6.46 2.79 -2.27
C PHE A 14 5.54 2.79 -3.48
N PRO A 15 5.76 3.58 -4.54
CA PRO A 15 4.86 3.60 -5.69
C PRO A 15 4.73 2.25 -6.39
N LEU A 16 5.82 1.49 -6.51
CA LEU A 16 5.77 0.17 -7.14
C LEU A 16 4.96 -0.81 -6.29
N ASN A 17 5.21 -0.86 -4.98
CA ASN A 17 4.45 -1.70 -4.06
C ASN A 17 2.98 -1.29 -4.01
N TYR A 18 2.68 0.02 -4.02
CA TYR A 18 1.32 0.55 -4.06
C TYR A 18 0.57 0.10 -5.32
N LEU A 19 1.22 0.10 -6.48
CA LEU A 19 0.64 -0.39 -7.73
C LEU A 19 0.39 -1.90 -7.68
N VAL A 20 1.33 -2.69 -7.15
CA VAL A 20 1.17 -4.14 -6.97
C VAL A 20 -0.03 -4.44 -6.07
N ILE A 21 -0.12 -3.79 -4.91
CA ILE A 21 -1.26 -3.93 -3.98
C ILE A 21 -2.57 -3.60 -4.70
N SER A 22 -2.61 -2.48 -5.43
CA SER A 22 -3.80 -2.05 -6.17
C SER A 22 -4.22 -3.04 -7.25
N VAL A 23 -3.26 -3.68 -7.92
CA VAL A 23 -3.54 -4.73 -8.92
C VAL A 23 -4.10 -5.99 -8.26
N LEU A 24 -3.52 -6.44 -7.13
CA LEU A 24 -4.02 -7.61 -6.38
C LEU A 24 -5.46 -7.41 -5.91
N GLU A 25 -5.77 -6.23 -5.34
CA GLU A 25 -7.13 -5.89 -4.93
C GLU A 25 -8.12 -5.86 -6.10
N ARG A 26 -7.70 -5.35 -7.27
CA ARG A 26 -8.55 -5.34 -8.47
C ARG A 26 -8.81 -6.74 -9.00
N TYR A 27 -7.79 -7.59 -9.03
CA TYR A 27 -7.96 -8.98 -9.44
C TYR A 27 -8.85 -9.75 -8.45
N TYR A 28 -8.70 -9.53 -7.16
CA TYR A 28 -9.60 -10.12 -6.18
C TYR A 28 -11.06 -9.68 -6.38
N ARG A 29 -11.32 -8.40 -6.68
CA ARG A 29 -12.68 -7.93 -7.00
C ARG A 29 -13.28 -8.60 -8.22
N PHE A 30 -12.45 -9.04 -9.17
CA PHE A 30 -12.90 -9.71 -10.39
C PHE A 30 -13.06 -11.22 -10.20
N PHE A 31 -12.08 -11.88 -9.60
CA PHE A 31 -12.04 -13.34 -9.47
C PHE A 31 -12.60 -13.84 -8.13
N GLY A 32 -12.67 -13.00 -7.09
CA GLY A 32 -13.06 -13.42 -5.75
C GLY A 32 -12.15 -14.51 -5.20
N ASP A 33 -12.74 -15.43 -4.44
CA ASP A 33 -12.06 -16.58 -3.84
C ASP A 33 -11.75 -17.71 -4.82
N GLU A 34 -12.15 -17.58 -6.08
CA GLU A 34 -11.85 -18.60 -7.11
C GLU A 34 -10.37 -18.56 -7.50
N LEU A 35 -9.71 -17.39 -7.41
CA LEU A 35 -8.29 -17.26 -7.69
C LEU A 35 -7.48 -17.24 -6.39
N ILE A 36 -6.98 -18.43 -6.04
CA ILE A 36 -6.05 -18.61 -4.91
C ILE A 36 -4.66 -18.98 -5.44
N ILE A 37 -3.64 -18.39 -4.84
CA ILE A 37 -2.25 -18.66 -5.20
C ILE A 37 -1.41 -19.03 -3.97
N GLU A 38 -0.31 -19.69 -4.20
CA GLU A 38 0.64 -20.01 -3.14
C GLU A 38 1.36 -18.76 -2.64
N TYR A 39 1.26 -18.52 -1.33
CA TYR A 39 1.90 -17.36 -0.71
C TYR A 39 2.33 -17.66 0.74
N PRO A 40 3.60 -17.38 1.10
CA PRO A 40 4.74 -17.09 0.22
C PRO A 40 5.05 -18.24 -0.75
N ALA A 41 5.73 -17.95 -1.85
CA ALA A 41 6.14 -18.98 -2.82
C ALA A 41 6.96 -20.10 -2.14
N GLY A 42 6.65 -21.35 -2.40
CA GLY A 42 7.28 -22.52 -1.79
C GLY A 42 6.75 -22.91 -0.40
N SER A 43 5.72 -22.20 0.11
CA SER A 43 5.13 -22.49 1.44
C SER A 43 4.10 -23.61 1.43
N GLY A 44 3.52 -23.94 0.28
CA GLY A 44 2.36 -24.81 0.14
C GLY A 44 1.02 -24.18 0.56
N HIS A 45 1.04 -22.98 1.15
CA HIS A 45 -0.18 -22.27 1.58
C HIS A 45 -0.80 -21.51 0.41
N LYS A 46 -2.06 -21.80 0.12
CA LYS A 46 -2.83 -21.11 -0.91
C LYS A 46 -3.80 -20.13 -0.26
N VAL A 47 -3.76 -18.88 -0.71
CA VAL A 47 -4.60 -17.79 -0.18
C VAL A 47 -5.17 -16.95 -1.33
N PRO A 48 -6.33 -16.30 -1.14
CA PRO A 48 -6.87 -15.35 -2.08
C PRO A 48 -6.02 -14.07 -2.15
N LEU A 49 -6.18 -13.31 -3.23
CA LEU A 49 -5.31 -12.17 -3.54
C LEU A 49 -5.46 -10.99 -2.59
N ASP A 50 -6.63 -10.82 -1.96
CA ASP A 50 -6.86 -9.76 -0.96
C ASP A 50 -6.01 -9.96 0.28
N LEU A 51 -5.85 -11.20 0.76
CA LEU A 51 -4.99 -11.50 1.90
C LEU A 51 -3.52 -11.19 1.60
N ILE A 52 -3.08 -11.41 0.37
CA ILE A 52 -1.74 -11.01 -0.06
C ILE A 52 -1.61 -9.49 -0.08
N ALA A 53 -2.62 -8.79 -0.62
CA ALA A 53 -2.64 -7.33 -0.64
C ALA A 53 -2.58 -6.75 0.79
N MET A 54 -3.35 -7.33 1.71
CA MET A 54 -3.35 -6.94 3.13
C MET A 54 -2.00 -7.18 3.81
N ASP A 55 -1.35 -8.33 3.59
CA ASP A 55 -0.01 -8.60 4.13
C ASP A 55 1.03 -7.60 3.60
N LEU A 56 0.99 -7.28 2.31
CA LEU A 56 1.90 -6.28 1.74
C LEU A 56 1.63 -4.87 2.30
N GLN A 57 0.38 -4.49 2.52
CA GLN A 57 0.04 -3.24 3.20
C GLN A 57 0.60 -3.20 4.63
N ASP A 58 0.40 -4.26 5.40
CA ASP A 58 0.89 -4.36 6.77
C ASP A 58 2.42 -4.26 6.84
N ARG A 59 3.15 -4.87 5.90
CA ARG A 59 4.61 -4.75 5.78
C ARG A 59 5.06 -3.31 5.49
N LEU A 60 4.37 -2.60 4.60
CA LEU A 60 4.69 -1.21 4.31
C LEU A 60 4.41 -0.30 5.53
N ILE A 61 3.31 -0.53 6.24
CA ILE A 61 2.94 0.20 7.45
C ILE A 61 3.97 -0.05 8.55
N ALA A 62 4.43 -1.29 8.70
CA ALA A 62 5.42 -1.67 9.71
C ALA A 62 6.74 -0.90 9.60
N LEU A 63 7.11 -0.37 8.43
CA LEU A 63 8.29 0.50 8.27
C LEU A 63 8.20 1.76 9.14
N PHE A 64 7.00 2.25 9.42
CA PHE A 64 6.74 3.50 10.14
C PHE A 64 6.24 3.32 11.57
N VAL A 65 5.89 2.12 11.96
CA VAL A 65 5.42 1.80 13.32
C VAL A 65 6.60 1.49 14.22
N VAL A 66 6.50 1.88 15.49
CA VAL A 66 7.48 1.49 16.51
C VAL A 66 7.37 -0.01 16.73
N GLY A 67 8.46 -0.72 16.50
CA GLY A 67 8.55 -2.16 16.71
C GLY A 67 8.65 -2.57 18.18
N PRO A 68 8.65 -3.87 18.46
CA PRO A 68 8.81 -4.40 19.81
C PRO A 68 10.14 -4.01 20.50
N ASP A 69 11.13 -3.69 19.70
CA ASP A 69 12.45 -3.20 20.14
C ASP A 69 12.47 -1.69 20.48
N GLY A 70 11.33 -1.02 20.37
CA GLY A 70 11.17 0.41 20.60
C GLY A 70 11.70 1.29 19.45
N ARG A 71 12.02 0.71 18.29
CA ARG A 71 12.59 1.41 17.14
C ARG A 71 11.62 1.45 15.96
N ARG A 72 11.73 2.49 15.13
CA ARG A 72 11.05 2.56 13.83
C ARG A 72 12.02 2.11 12.74
N PRO A 73 11.67 1.09 11.93
CA PRO A 73 12.57 0.63 10.86
C PRO A 73 12.99 1.75 9.90
N CYS A 74 12.08 2.65 9.52
CA CYS A 74 12.38 3.75 8.59
C CYS A 74 13.49 4.70 9.08
N PHE A 75 13.74 4.80 10.37
CA PHE A 75 14.82 5.61 10.93
C PHE A 75 16.18 4.89 10.93
N GLY A 76 16.20 3.59 10.63
CA GLY A 76 17.42 2.79 10.60
C GLY A 76 18.21 2.89 11.91
N TRP A 77 19.52 3.11 11.79
CA TRP A 77 20.44 3.18 12.93
C TRP A 77 20.68 4.61 13.45
N VAL A 78 19.89 5.59 13.01
CA VAL A 78 20.05 6.97 13.42
C VAL A 78 19.42 7.20 14.79
N ASP A 79 20.19 7.10 15.84
CA ASP A 79 19.75 7.19 17.24
C ASP A 79 18.97 8.47 17.54
N ARG A 80 19.39 9.58 16.95
CA ARG A 80 18.69 10.87 17.13
C ARG A 80 17.24 10.79 16.63
N LEU A 81 17.01 10.17 15.49
CA LEU A 81 15.65 10.01 14.94
C LEU A 81 14.80 9.02 15.77
N GLN A 82 15.45 8.07 16.43
CA GLN A 82 14.77 7.08 17.25
C GLN A 82 14.35 7.61 18.62
N HIS A 83 15.20 8.44 19.26
CA HIS A 83 15.06 8.70 20.70
C HIS A 83 14.96 10.18 21.09
N ASP A 84 15.44 11.12 20.25
CA ASP A 84 15.38 12.54 20.55
C ASP A 84 13.92 13.03 20.55
N PRO A 85 13.41 13.62 21.65
CA PRO A 85 12.02 14.09 21.73
C PRO A 85 11.63 15.07 20.63
N ALA A 86 12.57 15.83 20.07
CA ALA A 86 12.31 16.77 18.99
C ALA A 86 12.21 16.08 17.61
N TRP A 87 12.67 14.83 17.48
CA TRP A 87 12.78 14.14 16.19
C TRP A 87 11.98 12.84 16.10
N LYS A 88 11.82 12.09 17.17
CA LYS A 88 11.25 10.74 17.17
C LYS A 88 9.84 10.63 16.57
N ASP A 89 9.08 11.72 16.61
CA ASP A 89 7.72 11.78 16.10
C ASP A 89 7.62 12.50 14.74
N ASN A 90 8.75 12.99 14.22
CA ASN A 90 8.83 13.64 12.91
C ASN A 90 9.21 12.60 11.84
N LEU A 91 8.21 11.98 11.21
CA LEU A 91 8.43 10.97 10.18
C LEU A 91 9.07 11.58 8.94
N LEU A 92 10.06 10.90 8.39
CA LEU A 92 10.68 11.22 7.12
C LEU A 92 10.15 10.32 6.01
N PHE A 93 9.83 10.90 4.87
CA PHE A 93 9.35 10.19 3.69
C PHE A 93 10.51 9.93 2.73
N ASN A 94 11.34 8.94 3.07
CA ASN A 94 12.51 8.60 2.29
C ASN A 94 12.13 8.13 0.87
N GLU A 95 13.03 8.30 -0.08
CA GLU A 95 12.83 7.94 -1.47
C GLU A 95 12.58 6.43 -1.64
N TYR A 96 13.32 5.61 -0.92
CA TYR A 96 13.17 4.14 -0.87
C TYR A 96 13.69 3.61 0.46
N PHE A 97 13.52 2.30 0.70
CA PHE A 97 13.91 1.67 1.96
C PHE A 97 14.73 0.42 1.69
N HIS A 98 15.60 0.10 2.63
CA HIS A 98 16.44 -1.09 2.58
C HIS A 98 15.55 -2.36 2.69
N GLY A 99 15.73 -3.31 1.78
CA GLY A 99 14.87 -4.50 1.71
C GLY A 99 14.94 -5.42 2.93
N ASP A 100 16.11 -5.49 3.61
CA ASP A 100 16.31 -6.41 4.73
C ASP A 100 15.91 -5.80 6.09
N ASN A 101 16.10 -4.50 6.29
CA ASN A 101 15.92 -3.87 7.61
C ASN A 101 14.97 -2.68 7.62
N GLY A 102 14.45 -2.27 6.48
CA GLY A 102 13.48 -1.18 6.36
C GLY A 102 14.05 0.23 6.55
N ALA A 103 15.37 0.40 6.67
CA ALA A 103 15.98 1.72 6.85
C ALA A 103 15.72 2.63 5.65
N GLY A 104 15.31 3.87 5.91
CA GLY A 104 15.09 4.87 4.89
C GLY A 104 16.39 5.28 4.20
N LEU A 105 16.34 5.37 2.87
CA LEU A 105 17.46 5.64 1.99
C LEU A 105 17.07 6.70 0.94
N GLY A 106 18.09 7.24 0.26
CA GLY A 106 17.89 8.28 -0.75
C GLY A 106 17.48 9.62 -0.17
N ALA A 107 16.75 10.41 -0.91
CA ALA A 107 16.27 11.71 -0.46
C ALA A 107 15.24 11.54 0.69
N SER A 108 15.33 12.41 1.71
CA SER A 108 14.60 12.24 2.97
C SER A 108 13.16 12.79 2.98
N HIS A 109 12.73 13.46 1.93
CA HIS A 109 11.39 14.09 1.89
C HIS A 109 10.72 13.99 0.52
N GLN A 110 10.34 12.77 0.15
CA GLN A 110 9.59 12.48 -1.07
C GLN A 110 8.09 12.33 -0.73
N THR A 111 7.43 13.43 -0.37
CA THR A 111 6.04 13.43 0.10
C THR A 111 5.04 12.97 -0.97
N GLY A 112 5.26 13.30 -2.25
CA GLY A 112 4.44 12.81 -3.35
C GLY A 112 4.72 11.34 -3.75
N TRP A 113 5.69 10.71 -3.12
CA TRP A 113 6.20 9.38 -3.44
C TRP A 113 5.95 8.42 -2.27
N THR A 114 6.67 8.58 -1.18
CA THR A 114 6.52 7.76 0.02
C THR A 114 5.33 8.20 0.89
N GLY A 115 4.83 9.41 0.72
CA GLY A 115 3.60 9.89 1.35
C GLY A 115 2.35 9.06 1.01
N LEU A 116 2.43 8.19 -0.02
CA LEU A 116 1.43 7.14 -0.29
C LEU A 116 1.14 6.23 0.92
N ILE A 117 2.04 6.17 1.91
CA ILE A 117 1.80 5.44 3.16
C ILE A 117 0.51 5.88 3.85
N ALA A 118 0.17 7.17 3.79
CA ALA A 118 -1.08 7.67 4.37
C ALA A 118 -2.31 7.02 3.73
N ASP A 119 -2.31 6.84 2.40
CA ASP A 119 -3.40 6.15 1.71
C ASP A 119 -3.37 4.63 1.97
N VAL A 120 -2.20 4.02 2.09
CA VAL A 120 -2.08 2.60 2.47
C VAL A 120 -2.71 2.35 3.84
N ILE A 121 -2.41 3.19 4.85
CA ILE A 121 -3.01 3.11 6.19
C ILE A 121 -4.53 3.31 6.12
N ARG A 122 -4.97 4.32 5.40
CA ARG A 122 -6.39 4.62 5.22
C ARG A 122 -7.14 3.43 4.60
N ARG A 123 -6.58 2.80 3.56
CA ARG A 123 -7.19 1.64 2.87
C ARG A 123 -7.19 0.41 3.75
N ARG A 124 -6.14 0.20 4.55
CA ARG A 124 -5.98 -0.98 5.40
C ARG A 124 -6.86 -0.94 6.66
N HIS A 125 -7.01 0.23 7.26
CA HIS A 125 -7.65 0.40 8.57
C HIS A 125 -8.83 1.37 8.58
N GLY A 126 -9.04 2.14 7.53
CA GLY A 126 -10.13 3.11 7.42
C GLY A 126 -11.43 2.47 6.95
N ALA A 127 -12.54 2.84 7.55
CA ALA A 127 -13.87 2.58 7.01
C ALA A 127 -14.17 3.55 5.85
N VAL A 128 -13.45 3.45 4.74
CA VAL A 128 -13.62 4.39 3.61
C VAL A 128 -13.98 3.64 2.36
N SER A 129 -15.09 4.09 1.76
CA SER A 129 -15.33 3.84 0.36
C SER A 129 -14.09 4.21 -0.46
N SER A 130 -13.57 3.26 -1.21
CA SER A 130 -12.47 3.53 -2.12
C SER A 130 -12.94 4.56 -3.16
N VAL A 131 -11.98 5.29 -3.76
CA VAL A 131 -12.29 6.14 -4.93
C VAL A 131 -13.07 5.34 -5.98
N ASP A 132 -12.79 4.05 -6.11
CA ASP A 132 -13.53 3.12 -6.96
C ASP A 132 -15.00 2.94 -6.55
N GLU A 133 -15.34 2.95 -5.26
CA GLU A 133 -16.76 2.89 -4.80
C GLU A 133 -17.48 4.20 -5.11
N THR A 134 -16.77 5.32 -4.94
CA THR A 134 -17.30 6.63 -5.35
C THR A 134 -17.53 6.68 -6.86
N ILE A 135 -16.56 6.21 -7.67
CA ILE A 135 -16.70 6.13 -9.14
C ILE A 135 -17.81 5.15 -9.52
N ARG A 136 -17.93 3.99 -8.87
CA ARG A 136 -19.04 3.04 -9.11
C ARG A 136 -20.38 3.64 -8.75
N GLY A 137 -20.47 4.35 -7.63
CA GLY A 137 -21.68 5.08 -7.23
C GLY A 137 -22.10 6.11 -8.28
N LEU A 138 -21.12 6.89 -8.78
CA LEU A 138 -21.37 7.85 -9.86
C LEU A 138 -21.75 7.19 -11.19
N ALA A 139 -21.09 6.09 -11.56
CA ALA A 139 -21.42 5.33 -12.78
C ALA A 139 -22.79 4.68 -12.69
N ALA A 140 -23.17 4.12 -11.54
CA ALA A 140 -24.51 3.58 -11.31
C ALA A 140 -25.59 4.66 -11.38
N ALA A 141 -25.34 5.82 -10.78
CA ALA A 141 -26.25 6.98 -10.84
C ALA A 141 -26.41 7.50 -12.27
N ALA A 142 -25.32 7.58 -13.04
CA ALA A 142 -25.38 7.96 -14.46
C ALA A 142 -26.13 6.96 -15.31
N SER A 143 -26.02 5.66 -15.01
CA SER A 143 -26.76 4.60 -15.73
C SER A 143 -28.27 4.67 -15.48
N THR A 144 -28.68 5.02 -14.26
CA THR A 144 -30.12 5.21 -13.95
C THR A 144 -30.72 6.43 -14.63
N LEU A 145 -29.93 7.47 -14.85
CA LEU A 145 -30.36 8.68 -15.56
C LEU A 145 -30.50 8.47 -17.09
N ASN A 146 -29.77 7.51 -17.65
CA ASN A 146 -29.78 7.21 -19.10
C ASN A 146 -30.81 6.15 -19.51
N HIS A 147 -31.64 5.63 -18.60
CA HIS A 147 -32.78 4.78 -18.95
C HIS A 147 -34.05 5.64 -18.97
N PRO A 148 -34.50 6.11 -20.11
CA PRO A 148 -35.82 6.77 -20.19
C PRO A 148 -36.88 5.75 -19.80
N ALA A 149 -37.70 6.13 -18.82
CA ALA A 149 -38.83 5.34 -18.41
C ALA A 149 -39.64 4.99 -19.68
N ARG A 150 -39.81 3.68 -19.98
CA ARG A 150 -40.74 3.23 -21.04
C ARG A 150 -42.09 3.74 -20.66
N LEU A 151 -42.62 4.64 -21.48
CA LEU A 151 -44.03 5.06 -21.39
C LEU A 151 -44.89 3.81 -21.53
N PRO A 152 -45.97 3.67 -20.75
CA PRO A 152 -46.90 2.56 -20.90
C PRO A 152 -47.57 2.64 -22.29
N PRO A 153 -47.88 1.50 -22.92
CA PRO A 153 -48.57 1.47 -24.18
C PRO A 153 -49.98 2.09 -24.01
N ARG A 154 -50.39 2.91 -25.00
CA ARG A 154 -51.75 3.47 -25.11
C ARG A 154 -52.76 2.40 -25.44
#